data_1869601f1cf18f44376873bc04ac22b9
#
_entry.id   1869601f1cf18f44376873bc04ac22b9
#
_cell.length_a   1.000
_cell.length_b   1.000
_cell.length_c   1.000
_cell.angle_alpha   90.00
_cell.angle_beta   90.00
_cell.angle_gamma   90.00
#
_symmetry.space_group_name_H-M   'P 1'
#
loop_
_entity.id
_entity.type
_entity.pdbx_description
1 polymer ?
#
loop_
_entity_poly.entity_id
_entity_poly.type
_entity_poly.pdbx_seq_one_letter_code
_entity_poly.pdbx_strand_id
1 'polypeptide(L)'
;MSAQPELWRVSTVEGIFETDLETLRQWISEGCVLPTDKVSKGNLSWIEAGRVPKLKTAFDPSARPAPKPVSTSFEDFVESNPAYNTSSIQPVESPRVQETAAANVCRNHPDASPDYVCRACGALFCKSCTKFVSERVPVCPLCGDLCREYRVVQEQNARAEFQSSGFGMEDFVRAIRYPLQHKGALLSGALLYAFLLLAGFRGSLLAWMIMFGCISHVISQVAWGRLNRSFMPDFSAFSFWDDLIVPVFLGIGIMIVSWGPVIALLVALIFGVISGKVQGPTHVAEPAAPDVKVLMDPNADPAKLAAENEKLQGLRPGAQMAREAEQSKDEANDPAGMARYLLPYLGSSLAIGLLFLLLIGWALFYYPMALTVAGYTQSLGSVLNPLVGLDTIRRMGVTYFKGFGMVVVVQVAALIVSVIVSIITSPFTLPFMGNLVGNFIGATFSFYFNLVIACILGLSLFKCADRLGISVD
;
A
#
# COMPACT_ATOMS: atom_id res chain seq x y z
N MET A 1 41.65 -2.24 39.09
CA MET A 1 40.89 -2.23 37.85
C MET A 1 39.42 -2.03 38.22
N SER A 2 38.91 -0.81 38.19
CA SER A 2 37.49 -0.51 38.46
C SER A 2 36.68 -0.96 37.28
N ALA A 3 35.78 -1.93 37.49
CA ALA A 3 34.81 -2.36 36.46
C ALA A 3 33.95 -1.15 36.07
N GLN A 4 33.96 -0.78 34.82
CA GLN A 4 33.00 0.21 34.31
C GLN A 4 31.57 -0.31 34.53
N PRO A 5 30.66 0.51 35.02
CA PRO A 5 29.28 0.09 35.21
C PRO A 5 28.66 -0.34 33.86
N GLU A 6 28.08 -1.55 33.86
CA GLU A 6 27.38 -2.09 32.67
C GLU A 6 26.15 -1.23 32.36
N LEU A 7 26.21 -0.40 31.32
CA LEU A 7 25.10 0.47 30.90
C LEU A 7 24.05 -0.34 30.15
N TRP A 8 22.82 -0.26 30.58
CA TRP A 8 21.64 -0.85 29.91
C TRP A 8 20.73 0.22 29.35
N ARG A 9 20.15 -0.05 28.20
CA ARG A 9 19.12 0.79 27.60
C ARG A 9 17.79 0.05 27.62
N VAL A 10 16.73 0.75 27.95
CA VAL A 10 15.36 0.24 28.02
C VAL A 10 14.49 1.07 27.11
N SER A 11 13.75 0.43 26.24
CA SER A 11 12.73 1.06 25.39
C SER A 11 11.35 0.72 25.94
N THR A 12 10.71 1.69 26.56
CA THR A 12 9.32 1.63 27.03
C THR A 12 8.40 2.45 26.12
N VAL A 13 7.11 2.46 26.40
CA VAL A 13 6.11 3.31 25.70
C VAL A 13 6.43 4.82 25.86
N GLU A 14 7.12 5.19 26.94
CA GLU A 14 7.46 6.60 27.25
C GLU A 14 8.79 7.06 26.61
N GLY A 15 9.62 6.14 26.12
CA GLY A 15 10.89 6.47 25.46
C GLY A 15 12.02 5.48 25.75
N ILE A 16 13.26 5.88 25.39
CA ILE A 16 14.47 5.11 25.62
C ILE A 16 15.21 5.72 26.81
N PHE A 17 15.47 4.90 27.82
CA PHE A 17 16.18 5.29 29.05
C PHE A 17 17.48 4.51 29.18
N GLU A 18 18.51 5.15 29.69
CA GLU A 18 19.80 4.51 30.00
C GLU A 18 19.93 4.36 31.52
N THR A 19 20.27 3.15 31.99
CA THR A 19 20.36 2.83 33.41
C THR A 19 21.38 1.71 33.67
N ASP A 20 21.74 1.48 34.91
CA ASP A 20 22.51 0.33 35.37
C ASP A 20 21.60 -0.88 35.64
N LEU A 21 22.23 -2.06 35.85
CA LEU A 21 21.49 -3.31 36.03
C LEU A 21 20.64 -3.34 37.32
N GLU A 22 21.09 -2.67 38.40
CA GLU A 22 20.38 -2.68 39.67
C GLU A 22 19.12 -1.80 39.59
N THR A 23 19.27 -0.61 39.06
CA THR A 23 18.13 0.30 38.82
C THR A 23 17.14 -0.33 37.85
N LEU A 24 17.60 -1.03 36.80
CA LEU A 24 16.73 -1.76 35.90
C LEU A 24 15.89 -2.84 36.59
N ARG A 25 16.52 -3.59 37.51
CA ARG A 25 15.80 -4.59 38.35
C ARG A 25 14.78 -3.93 39.27
N GLN A 26 15.11 -2.77 39.84
CA GLN A 26 14.17 -1.99 40.63
C GLN A 26 12.96 -1.55 39.80
N TRP A 27 13.15 -1.00 38.59
CA TRP A 27 12.08 -0.63 37.69
C TRP A 27 11.18 -1.81 37.31
N ILE A 28 11.76 -3.01 37.16
CA ILE A 28 10.97 -4.23 36.92
C ILE A 28 10.13 -4.59 38.15
N SER A 29 10.70 -4.48 39.36
CA SER A 29 9.97 -4.78 40.61
C SER A 29 8.85 -3.77 40.89
N GLU A 30 9.02 -2.53 40.49
CA GLU A 30 8.03 -1.44 40.58
C GLU A 30 6.96 -1.53 39.48
N GLY A 31 7.16 -2.37 38.45
CA GLY A 31 6.23 -2.54 37.33
C GLY A 31 6.36 -1.47 36.23
N CYS A 32 7.40 -0.63 36.29
CA CYS A 32 7.70 0.39 35.27
C CYS A 32 8.25 -0.21 33.96
N VAL A 33 8.81 -1.44 34.02
CA VAL A 33 9.31 -2.19 32.87
C VAL A 33 8.57 -3.52 32.77
N LEU A 34 7.94 -3.76 31.63
CA LEU A 34 7.18 -4.97 31.36
C LEU A 34 8.08 -6.07 30.72
N PRO A 35 7.70 -7.36 30.81
CA PRO A 35 8.44 -8.45 30.17
C PRO A 35 8.55 -8.31 28.65
N THR A 36 7.62 -7.57 28.02
CA THR A 36 7.53 -7.30 26.58
C THR A 36 8.37 -6.11 26.14
N ASP A 37 8.83 -5.26 27.08
CA ASP A 37 9.65 -4.11 26.76
C ASP A 37 11.03 -4.55 26.27
N LYS A 38 11.62 -3.75 25.39
CA LYS A 38 12.91 -4.08 24.79
C LYS A 38 14.05 -3.50 25.62
N VAL A 39 15.07 -4.31 25.85
CA VAL A 39 16.30 -3.92 26.55
C VAL A 39 17.52 -4.23 25.70
N SER A 40 18.55 -3.41 25.82
CA SER A 40 19.84 -3.59 25.14
C SER A 40 20.97 -3.30 26.11
N LYS A 41 22.03 -4.11 26.06
CA LYS A 41 23.26 -3.91 26.83
C LYS A 41 24.33 -3.31 25.94
N GLY A 42 24.68 -2.05 26.15
CA GLY A 42 25.67 -1.35 25.33
C GLY A 42 25.22 -1.27 23.87
N ASN A 43 26.03 -1.78 22.94
CA ASN A 43 25.75 -1.81 21.50
C ASN A 43 25.15 -3.13 20.99
N LEU A 44 24.64 -3.98 21.89
CA LEU A 44 24.00 -5.24 21.49
C LEU A 44 22.59 -4.99 20.92
N SER A 45 22.08 -5.98 20.19
CA SER A 45 20.71 -5.95 19.64
C SER A 45 19.66 -5.88 20.75
N TRP A 46 18.53 -5.22 20.44
CA TRP A 46 17.39 -5.12 21.34
C TRP A 46 16.71 -6.48 21.51
N ILE A 47 16.49 -6.89 22.77
CA ILE A 47 15.85 -8.15 23.16
C ILE A 47 14.74 -7.83 24.16
N GLU A 48 13.65 -8.59 24.16
CA GLU A 48 12.58 -8.49 25.17
C GLU A 48 13.13 -8.72 26.58
N ALA A 49 12.77 -7.86 27.52
CA ALA A 49 13.29 -7.91 28.91
C ALA A 49 13.03 -9.27 29.58
N GLY A 50 11.88 -9.90 29.32
CA GLY A 50 11.52 -11.22 29.83
C GLY A 50 12.38 -12.38 29.29
N ARG A 51 13.10 -12.18 28.17
CA ARG A 51 14.00 -13.18 27.58
C ARG A 51 15.45 -13.09 28.12
N VAL A 52 15.79 -12.03 28.84
CA VAL A 52 17.14 -11.82 29.38
C VAL A 52 17.31 -12.64 30.63
N PRO A 53 18.24 -13.64 30.69
CA PRO A 53 18.38 -14.52 31.85
C PRO A 53 18.65 -13.78 33.17
N LYS A 54 19.40 -12.67 33.10
CA LYS A 54 19.73 -11.84 34.28
C LYS A 54 18.58 -11.05 34.86
N LEU A 55 17.51 -10.83 34.06
CA LEU A 55 16.31 -10.07 34.43
C LEU A 55 15.13 -11.00 34.76
N LYS A 56 15.18 -12.25 34.32
CA LYS A 56 14.08 -13.22 34.47
C LYS A 56 13.67 -13.42 35.95
N THR A 57 14.61 -13.41 36.85
CA THR A 57 14.36 -13.52 38.30
C THR A 57 13.67 -12.30 38.90
N ALA A 58 13.81 -11.12 38.29
CA ALA A 58 13.14 -9.90 38.75
C ALA A 58 11.66 -9.86 38.31
N PHE A 59 11.26 -10.65 37.29
CA PHE A 59 9.86 -10.80 36.87
C PHE A 59 9.11 -11.90 37.62
N ASP A 60 9.78 -12.68 38.47
CA ASP A 60 9.12 -13.76 39.20
C ASP A 60 8.21 -13.16 40.30
N PRO A 61 6.91 -13.44 40.29
CA PRO A 61 5.94 -12.87 41.24
C PRO A 61 6.21 -13.35 42.68
N SER A 62 6.95 -14.46 42.89
CA SER A 62 7.34 -14.96 44.22
C SER A 62 8.48 -14.17 44.85
N ALA A 63 9.21 -13.37 44.07
CA ALA A 63 10.32 -12.54 44.54
C ALA A 63 9.87 -11.09 44.90
N ARG A 64 8.63 -10.74 44.70
CA ARG A 64 8.11 -9.42 45.09
C ARG A 64 8.00 -9.34 46.61
N PRO A 65 8.70 -8.40 47.29
CA PRO A 65 8.41 -8.11 48.68
C PRO A 65 6.93 -7.71 48.75
N ALA A 66 6.18 -8.30 49.69
CA ALA A 66 4.76 -7.97 49.87
C ALA A 66 4.63 -6.45 50.01
N PRO A 67 3.73 -5.79 49.27
CA PRO A 67 3.50 -4.37 49.43
C PRO A 67 3.17 -4.13 50.88
N LYS A 68 3.94 -3.27 51.58
CA LYS A 68 3.57 -2.81 52.90
C LYS A 68 2.14 -2.30 52.82
N PRO A 69 1.21 -2.78 53.66
CA PRO A 69 -0.13 -2.25 53.68
C PRO A 69 -0.02 -0.75 54.00
N VAL A 70 -0.21 0.08 53.03
CA VAL A 70 -0.57 1.48 53.24
C VAL A 70 -1.99 1.42 53.75
N SER A 71 -2.11 1.36 55.08
CA SER A 71 -3.37 1.51 55.79
C SER A 71 -3.77 2.99 55.78
N THR A 72 -4.22 3.45 54.65
CA THR A 72 -5.13 4.57 54.53
C THR A 72 -6.32 4.01 53.80
N SER A 73 -7.34 3.61 54.55
CA SER A 73 -8.61 3.30 53.99
C SER A 73 -9.11 4.56 53.28
N PHE A 74 -9.65 4.40 52.10
CA PHE A 74 -10.28 5.52 51.34
C PHE A 74 -11.34 6.24 52.17
N GLU A 75 -11.89 5.62 53.21
CA GLU A 75 -12.81 6.18 54.18
C GLU A 75 -12.18 7.23 55.06
N ASP A 76 -10.94 7.07 55.53
CA ASP A 76 -10.23 8.08 56.35
C ASP A 76 -9.89 9.37 55.57
N PHE A 77 -9.76 9.27 54.23
CA PHE A 77 -9.51 10.41 53.35
C PHE A 77 -10.78 11.24 53.08
N VAL A 78 -11.94 10.59 53.08
CA VAL A 78 -13.25 11.26 52.85
C VAL A 78 -13.71 12.02 54.09
N GLU A 79 -13.37 11.52 55.29
CA GLU A 79 -13.80 12.15 56.55
C GLU A 79 -12.96 13.39 56.90
N SER A 80 -11.74 13.51 56.37
CA SER A 80 -10.87 14.68 56.60
C SER A 80 -11.06 15.83 55.60
N ASN A 81 -11.91 15.69 54.58
CA ASN A 81 -12.09 16.71 53.54
C ASN A 81 -13.56 16.89 53.16
N PRO A 82 -14.27 17.84 53.85
CA PRO A 82 -15.72 18.04 53.67
C PRO A 82 -16.16 18.57 52.30
N ALA A 83 -15.23 18.71 51.35
CA ALA A 83 -15.51 19.16 49.98
C ALA A 83 -15.89 18.04 49.00
N TYR A 84 -15.80 16.76 49.41
CA TYR A 84 -16.17 15.59 48.58
C TYR A 84 -17.52 14.99 48.99
N ASN A 85 -18.60 15.69 48.71
CA ASN A 85 -19.94 15.13 48.83
C ASN A 85 -20.28 14.30 47.58
N THR A 86 -20.23 12.99 47.73
CA THR A 86 -20.50 11.96 46.71
C THR A 86 -22.01 11.80 46.40
N SER A 87 -22.68 12.84 46.00
CA SER A 87 -24.08 12.76 45.56
C SER A 87 -24.30 13.41 44.20
N SER A 88 -23.50 13.06 43.24
CA SER A 88 -23.79 13.14 41.78
C SER A 88 -22.51 12.95 40.98
N ILE A 89 -22.11 11.69 40.79
CA ILE A 89 -21.22 11.39 39.66
C ILE A 89 -22.07 11.43 38.40
N GLN A 90 -22.35 12.63 37.93
CA GLN A 90 -22.62 12.81 36.51
C GLN A 90 -21.31 12.53 35.78
N PRO A 91 -21.35 11.85 34.60
CA PRO A 91 -20.17 11.73 33.76
C PRO A 91 -19.63 13.15 33.57
N VAL A 92 -18.40 13.37 34.01
CA VAL A 92 -17.67 14.61 33.71
C VAL A 92 -17.53 14.63 32.19
N GLU A 93 -18.51 15.24 31.52
CA GLU A 93 -18.28 15.79 30.20
C GLU A 93 -17.02 16.62 30.34
N SER A 94 -15.98 16.22 29.63
CA SER A 94 -14.76 17.02 29.49
C SER A 94 -15.20 18.44 29.29
N PRO A 95 -14.70 19.43 30.08
CA PRO A 95 -15.14 20.79 29.93
C PRO A 95 -14.97 21.15 28.45
N ARG A 96 -16.10 21.24 27.73
CA ARG A 96 -16.14 21.94 26.45
C ARG A 96 -15.57 23.31 26.81
N VAL A 97 -14.33 23.53 26.38
CA VAL A 97 -13.78 24.88 26.31
C VAL A 97 -14.83 25.65 25.52
N GLN A 98 -15.65 26.41 26.23
CA GLN A 98 -16.55 27.37 25.60
C GLN A 98 -15.62 28.20 24.74
N GLU A 99 -15.72 28.04 23.43
CA GLU A 99 -15.24 28.96 22.42
C GLU A 99 -15.95 30.33 22.63
N THR A 100 -15.67 30.98 23.73
CA THR A 100 -15.61 32.42 23.70
C THR A 100 -14.42 32.70 22.79
N ALA A 101 -14.65 33.40 21.70
CA ALA A 101 -13.65 33.97 20.81
C ALA A 101 -12.76 34.97 21.60
N ALA A 102 -12.13 34.47 22.66
CA ALA A 102 -11.11 35.15 23.43
C ALA A 102 -9.87 35.12 22.53
N ALA A 103 -9.49 36.31 22.11
CA ALA A 103 -8.31 36.57 21.31
C ALA A 103 -7.17 35.60 21.67
N ASN A 104 -6.54 35.01 20.63
CA ASN A 104 -5.32 34.19 20.73
C ASN A 104 -4.16 35.07 21.25
N VAL A 105 -4.27 35.55 22.49
CA VAL A 105 -3.35 36.50 23.15
C VAL A 105 -2.93 35.97 24.52
N CYS A 106 -1.78 36.41 24.97
CA CYS A 106 -1.30 36.08 26.31
C CYS A 106 -2.30 36.58 27.36
N ARG A 107 -2.64 35.78 28.36
CA ARG A 107 -3.57 36.12 29.42
C ARG A 107 -3.19 37.41 30.17
N ASN A 108 -1.90 37.67 30.36
CA ASN A 108 -1.41 38.83 31.10
C ASN A 108 -1.04 40.01 30.18
N HIS A 109 -0.88 39.77 28.86
CA HIS A 109 -0.50 40.77 27.88
C HIS A 109 -1.43 40.64 26.66
N PRO A 110 -2.51 41.42 26.58
CA PRO A 110 -3.48 41.32 25.49
C PRO A 110 -2.92 41.65 24.10
N ASP A 111 -1.80 42.35 24.05
CA ASP A 111 -1.13 42.74 22.81
C ASP A 111 -0.04 41.73 22.36
N ALA A 112 0.27 40.73 23.18
CA ALA A 112 1.31 39.74 22.89
C ALA A 112 0.73 38.41 22.42
N SER A 113 1.29 37.86 21.34
CA SER A 113 0.98 36.51 20.89
C SER A 113 1.40 35.48 21.95
N PRO A 114 0.62 34.39 22.15
CA PRO A 114 0.99 33.35 23.08
C PRO A 114 2.05 32.44 22.47
N ASP A 115 3.07 32.10 23.25
CA ASP A 115 4.10 31.12 22.90
C ASP A 115 3.82 29.76 23.56
N TYR A 116 3.14 29.74 24.69
CA TYR A 116 2.87 28.56 25.51
C TYR A 116 1.42 28.43 25.92
N VAL A 117 0.93 27.19 26.01
CA VAL A 117 -0.39 26.84 26.54
C VAL A 117 -0.23 25.83 27.68
N CYS A 118 -0.90 26.06 28.79
CA CYS A 118 -0.92 25.12 29.90
C CYS A 118 -1.81 23.92 29.59
N ARG A 119 -1.30 22.71 29.85
CA ARG A 119 -2.03 21.47 29.60
C ARG A 119 -3.24 21.29 30.50
N ALA A 120 -3.15 21.72 31.78
CA ALA A 120 -4.21 21.52 32.79
C ALA A 120 -5.28 22.59 32.73
N CYS A 121 -4.90 23.90 32.72
CA CYS A 121 -5.87 24.99 32.80
C CYS A 121 -6.18 25.67 31.45
N GLY A 122 -5.50 25.30 30.35
CA GLY A 122 -5.71 25.88 29.02
C GLY A 122 -5.26 27.34 28.87
N ALA A 123 -4.67 27.95 29.88
CA ALA A 123 -4.29 29.37 29.86
C ALA A 123 -3.09 29.56 28.89
N LEU A 124 -3.15 30.70 28.15
CA LEU A 124 -2.15 31.07 27.14
C LEU A 124 -1.15 32.07 27.72
N PHE A 125 0.12 31.89 27.51
CA PHE A 125 1.20 32.74 28.02
C PHE A 125 2.23 33.03 26.90
N CYS A 126 2.73 34.29 26.91
CA CYS A 126 3.91 34.65 26.15
C CYS A 126 5.18 34.14 26.87
N LYS A 127 6.31 34.13 26.17
CA LYS A 127 7.58 33.66 26.71
C LYS A 127 8.01 34.37 28.01
N SER A 128 7.69 35.66 28.16
CA SER A 128 8.02 36.47 29.36
C SER A 128 7.16 36.12 30.56
N CYS A 129 5.93 35.60 30.36
CA CYS A 129 5.01 35.24 31.44
C CYS A 129 5.18 33.77 31.91
N THR A 130 5.79 32.92 31.10
CA THR A 130 5.99 31.50 31.43
C THR A 130 7.17 31.35 32.39
N LYS A 131 6.98 30.62 33.49
CA LYS A 131 8.09 30.25 34.37
C LYS A 131 8.85 29.07 33.79
N PHE A 132 10.18 29.11 33.89
CA PHE A 132 11.02 27.99 33.45
C PHE A 132 11.70 27.33 34.65
N VAL A 133 11.54 26.02 34.73
CA VAL A 133 12.28 25.18 35.69
C VAL A 133 13.50 24.62 34.96
N SER A 134 14.69 24.81 35.56
CA SER A 134 15.96 24.38 34.97
C SER A 134 16.21 24.96 33.56
N GLU A 135 15.75 26.19 33.28
CA GLU A 135 15.89 26.92 32.00
C GLU A 135 15.27 26.25 30.76
N ARG A 136 14.73 25.06 30.87
CA ARG A 136 14.23 24.27 29.72
C ARG A 136 12.76 23.89 29.79
N VAL A 137 12.21 23.74 31.00
CA VAL A 137 10.86 23.21 31.19
C VAL A 137 9.89 24.35 31.47
N PRO A 138 8.97 24.69 30.56
CA PRO A 138 7.98 25.73 30.77
C PRO A 138 6.88 25.25 31.71
N VAL A 139 6.62 26.01 32.76
CA VAL A 139 5.62 25.73 33.82
C VAL A 139 4.61 26.86 33.88
N CYS A 140 3.36 26.50 34.07
CA CYS A 140 2.24 27.43 34.19
C CYS A 140 2.36 28.28 35.49
N PRO A 141 2.34 29.60 35.39
CA PRO A 141 2.41 30.45 36.57
C PRO A 141 1.15 30.39 37.45
N LEU A 142 0.03 29.85 36.93
CA LEU A 142 -1.25 29.76 37.64
C LEU A 142 -1.43 28.47 38.43
N CYS A 143 -1.21 27.31 37.75
CA CYS A 143 -1.48 26.00 38.35
C CYS A 143 -0.24 25.16 38.59
N GLY A 144 0.94 25.61 38.15
CA GLY A 144 2.19 24.87 38.33
C GLY A 144 2.40 23.66 37.36
N ASP A 145 1.47 23.40 36.48
CA ASP A 145 1.55 22.29 35.53
C ASP A 145 2.41 22.66 34.29
N LEU A 146 2.80 21.64 33.51
CA LEU A 146 3.64 21.80 32.34
C LEU A 146 2.91 22.57 31.22
N CYS A 147 3.61 23.51 30.61
CA CYS A 147 3.17 24.18 29.41
C CYS A 147 3.77 23.53 28.17
N ARG A 148 3.00 23.55 27.06
CA ARG A 148 3.47 23.17 25.72
C ARG A 148 3.57 24.40 24.85
N GLU A 149 4.41 24.34 23.85
CA GLU A 149 4.43 25.39 22.83
C GLU A 149 3.06 25.50 22.16
N TYR A 150 2.50 26.70 22.18
CA TYR A 150 1.17 26.99 21.62
C TYR A 150 1.07 26.61 20.14
N ARG A 151 2.11 26.88 19.39
CA ARG A 151 2.22 26.56 17.97
C ARG A 151 2.09 25.05 17.69
N VAL A 152 2.74 24.22 18.52
CA VAL A 152 2.66 22.77 18.41
C VAL A 152 1.24 22.27 18.71
N VAL A 153 0.62 22.81 19.75
CA VAL A 153 -0.77 22.44 20.11
C VAL A 153 -1.76 22.90 19.04
N GLN A 154 -1.57 24.09 18.48
CA GLN A 154 -2.39 24.60 17.40
C GLN A 154 -2.26 23.74 16.13
N GLU A 155 -1.04 23.32 15.79
CA GLU A 155 -0.81 22.40 14.68
C GLU A 155 -1.46 21.02 14.94
N GLN A 156 -1.39 20.50 16.17
CA GLN A 156 -2.04 19.24 16.55
C GLN A 156 -3.56 19.34 16.45
N ASN A 157 -4.16 20.42 16.95
CA ASN A 157 -5.60 20.65 16.86
C ASN A 157 -6.06 20.79 15.40
N ALA A 158 -5.34 21.57 14.59
CA ALA A 158 -5.64 21.73 13.17
C ALA A 158 -5.52 20.37 12.41
N ARG A 159 -4.55 19.52 12.78
CA ARG A 159 -4.44 18.16 12.24
C ARG A 159 -5.62 17.28 12.65
N ALA A 160 -6.00 17.31 13.93
CA ALA A 160 -7.12 16.54 14.45
C ALA A 160 -8.45 16.97 13.81
N GLU A 161 -8.69 18.27 13.67
CA GLU A 161 -9.85 18.83 12.98
C GLU A 161 -9.84 18.41 11.50
N PHE A 162 -8.70 18.53 10.82
CA PHE A 162 -8.55 18.09 9.46
C PHE A 162 -8.79 16.58 9.32
N GLN A 163 -8.30 15.74 10.23
CA GLN A 163 -8.53 14.30 10.25
C GLN A 163 -10.02 13.97 10.41
N SER A 164 -10.73 14.67 11.30
CA SER A 164 -12.15 14.44 11.61
C SER A 164 -13.10 14.92 10.50
N SER A 165 -12.68 15.85 9.65
CA SER A 165 -13.54 16.48 8.62
C SER A 165 -14.00 15.54 7.50
N GLY A 166 -13.68 14.24 7.55
CA GLY A 166 -14.05 13.27 6.54
C GLY A 166 -13.30 13.45 5.21
N PHE A 167 -13.29 12.41 4.37
CA PHE A 167 -12.63 12.44 3.06
C PHE A 167 -13.56 12.93 1.96
N GLY A 168 -13.21 14.00 1.23
CA GLY A 168 -14.08 14.65 0.25
C GLY A 168 -13.36 15.41 -0.87
N MET A 169 -14.13 16.23 -1.59
CA MET A 169 -13.63 17.00 -2.76
C MET A 169 -12.53 18.01 -2.40
N GLU A 170 -12.54 18.55 -1.19
CA GLU A 170 -11.47 19.44 -0.72
C GLU A 170 -10.12 18.73 -0.69
N ASP A 171 -10.11 17.46 -0.27
CA ASP A 171 -8.90 16.62 -0.25
C ASP A 171 -8.42 16.33 -1.67
N PHE A 172 -9.34 16.14 -2.62
CA PHE A 172 -9.01 15.99 -4.04
C PHE A 172 -8.32 17.24 -4.60
N VAL A 173 -8.89 18.42 -4.38
CA VAL A 173 -8.29 19.69 -4.83
C VAL A 173 -6.92 19.90 -4.15
N ARG A 174 -6.79 19.53 -2.88
CA ARG A 174 -5.52 19.60 -2.15
C ARG A 174 -4.48 18.66 -2.73
N ALA A 175 -4.87 17.44 -3.10
CA ALA A 175 -3.98 16.48 -3.76
C ALA A 175 -3.47 16.99 -5.11
N ILE A 176 -4.34 17.61 -5.92
CA ILE A 176 -3.94 18.23 -7.20
C ILE A 176 -2.94 19.36 -6.98
N ARG A 177 -3.13 20.17 -5.94
CA ARG A 177 -2.25 21.31 -5.64
C ARG A 177 -0.92 20.90 -5.00
N TYR A 178 -0.85 19.75 -4.35
CA TYR A 178 0.32 19.31 -3.60
C TYR A 178 1.62 19.30 -4.41
N PRO A 179 1.72 18.68 -5.61
CA PRO A 179 2.97 18.72 -6.38
C PRO A 179 3.33 20.14 -6.82
N LEU A 180 2.34 21.01 -7.07
CA LEU A 180 2.54 22.38 -7.51
C LEU A 180 3.04 23.31 -6.40
N GLN A 181 2.88 22.95 -5.13
CA GLN A 181 3.46 23.69 -4.01
C GLN A 181 4.99 23.61 -3.99
N HIS A 182 5.57 22.52 -4.51
CA HIS A 182 7.00 22.26 -4.57
C HIS A 182 7.52 22.33 -6.01
N LYS A 183 7.33 23.50 -6.66
CA LYS A 183 7.63 23.69 -8.10
C LYS A 183 9.04 23.28 -8.51
N GLY A 184 10.04 23.62 -7.69
CA GLY A 184 11.44 23.26 -7.96
C GLY A 184 11.66 21.75 -7.98
N ALA A 185 11.17 21.05 -6.96
CA ALA A 185 11.24 19.60 -6.88
C ALA A 185 10.43 18.92 -8.00
N LEU A 186 9.26 19.47 -8.34
CA LEU A 186 8.44 18.96 -9.44
C LEU A 186 9.18 19.05 -10.77
N LEU A 187 9.77 20.21 -11.07
CA LEU A 187 10.47 20.41 -12.33
C LEU A 187 11.71 19.52 -12.43
N SER A 188 12.55 19.49 -11.39
CA SER A 188 13.77 18.67 -11.39
C SER A 188 13.46 17.17 -11.44
N GLY A 189 12.47 16.70 -10.67
CA GLY A 189 12.04 15.30 -10.67
C GLY A 189 11.43 14.88 -12.00
N ALA A 190 10.55 15.70 -12.59
CA ALA A 190 9.92 15.42 -13.87
C ALA A 190 10.94 15.40 -15.02
N LEU A 191 11.91 16.35 -15.03
CA LEU A 191 13.00 16.36 -16.00
C LEU A 191 13.87 15.10 -15.89
N LEU A 192 14.31 14.76 -14.68
CA LEU A 192 15.10 13.55 -14.46
C LEU A 192 14.35 12.30 -14.92
N TYR A 193 13.09 12.18 -14.54
CA TYR A 193 12.22 11.07 -14.94
C TYR A 193 12.09 10.97 -16.46
N ALA A 194 11.82 12.10 -17.14
CA ALA A 194 11.70 12.15 -18.59
C ALA A 194 13.00 11.77 -19.29
N PHE A 195 14.14 12.27 -18.84
CA PHE A 195 15.46 11.89 -19.40
C PHE A 195 15.76 10.41 -19.24
N LEU A 196 15.45 9.84 -18.08
CA LEU A 196 15.66 8.42 -17.85
C LEU A 196 14.79 7.55 -18.77
N LEU A 197 13.53 7.94 -19.01
CA LEU A 197 12.66 7.23 -19.95
C LEU A 197 13.18 7.24 -21.38
N LEU A 198 13.85 8.31 -21.81
CA LEU A 198 14.46 8.42 -23.14
C LEU A 198 15.75 7.59 -23.27
N ALA A 199 16.39 7.21 -22.18
CA ALA A 199 17.61 6.41 -22.17
C ALA A 199 17.40 4.90 -22.47
N GLY A 200 16.21 4.51 -22.99
CA GLY A 200 15.85 3.16 -23.38
C GLY A 200 15.52 2.25 -22.18
N PHE A 201 15.62 0.94 -22.36
CA PHE A 201 15.17 -0.03 -21.38
C PHE A 201 15.81 0.13 -19.99
N ARG A 202 17.14 0.36 -19.94
CA ARG A 202 17.85 0.55 -18.66
C ARG A 202 17.42 1.82 -17.95
N GLY A 203 17.27 2.89 -18.71
CA GLY A 203 16.77 4.16 -18.17
C GLY A 203 15.33 4.07 -17.70
N SER A 204 14.47 3.37 -18.44
CA SER A 204 13.07 3.16 -18.04
C SER A 204 12.96 2.39 -16.72
N LEU A 205 13.85 1.43 -16.47
CA LEU A 205 13.91 0.69 -15.21
C LEU A 205 14.25 1.64 -14.04
N LEU A 206 15.29 2.47 -14.22
CA LEU A 206 15.68 3.47 -13.21
C LEU A 206 14.57 4.52 -13.00
N ALA A 207 13.94 4.98 -14.08
CA ALA A 207 12.81 5.91 -13.99
C ALA A 207 11.68 5.34 -13.17
N TRP A 208 11.33 4.06 -13.40
CA TRP A 208 10.28 3.37 -12.64
C TRP A 208 10.64 3.21 -11.16
N MET A 209 11.91 2.89 -10.85
CA MET A 209 12.42 2.79 -9.47
C MET A 209 12.29 4.12 -8.74
N ILE A 210 12.77 5.22 -9.35
CA ILE A 210 12.71 6.56 -8.76
C ILE A 210 11.25 7.00 -8.57
N MET A 211 10.40 6.78 -9.58
CA MET A 211 8.98 7.10 -9.49
C MET A 211 8.32 6.38 -8.32
N PHE A 212 8.57 5.07 -8.17
CA PHE A 212 8.01 4.29 -7.09
C PHE A 212 8.53 4.77 -5.72
N GLY A 213 9.82 5.09 -5.62
CA GLY A 213 10.40 5.71 -4.42
C GLY A 213 9.69 7.02 -4.04
N CYS A 214 9.48 7.92 -5.00
CA CYS A 214 8.73 9.16 -4.77
C CYS A 214 7.28 8.90 -4.35
N ILE A 215 6.57 7.97 -5.00
CA ILE A 215 5.20 7.59 -4.65
C ILE A 215 5.14 7.07 -3.22
N SER A 216 6.00 6.12 -2.85
CA SER A 216 6.07 5.54 -1.51
C SER A 216 6.36 6.61 -0.46
N HIS A 217 7.32 7.50 -0.73
CA HIS A 217 7.64 8.62 0.15
C HIS A 217 6.45 9.56 0.36
N VAL A 218 5.76 9.95 -0.73
CA VAL A 218 4.55 10.80 -0.65
C VAL A 218 3.45 10.12 0.17
N ILE A 219 3.13 8.85 -0.11
CA ILE A 219 2.11 8.13 0.62
C ILE A 219 2.43 8.12 2.12
N SER A 220 3.68 7.80 2.49
CA SER A 220 4.13 7.77 3.88
C SER A 220 4.02 9.15 4.53
N GLN A 221 4.61 10.20 3.92
CA GLN A 221 4.59 11.56 4.48
C GLN A 221 3.16 12.10 4.66
N VAL A 222 2.31 11.90 3.65
CA VAL A 222 0.92 12.37 3.69
C VAL A 222 0.07 11.57 4.69
N ALA A 223 0.31 10.26 4.83
CA ALA A 223 -0.34 9.43 5.84
C ALA A 223 0.00 9.88 7.27
N TRP A 224 1.19 10.46 7.48
CA TRP A 224 1.59 11.11 8.73
C TRP A 224 1.10 12.56 8.87
N GLY A 225 0.27 13.06 7.94
CA GLY A 225 -0.24 14.43 7.95
C GLY A 225 0.80 15.52 7.61
N ARG A 226 1.95 15.15 7.04
CA ARG A 226 3.06 16.07 6.73
C ARG A 226 2.96 16.63 5.30
N LEU A 227 1.88 17.33 4.98
CA LEU A 227 1.61 17.89 3.64
C LEU A 227 2.58 19.01 3.21
N ASN A 228 3.27 19.64 4.16
CA ASN A 228 4.18 20.75 3.87
C ASN A 228 5.59 20.31 3.48
N ARG A 229 5.91 19.03 3.57
CA ARG A 229 7.21 18.49 3.19
C ARG A 229 7.29 18.22 1.69
N SER A 230 8.49 18.40 1.13
CA SER A 230 8.76 18.04 -0.26
C SER A 230 8.58 16.55 -0.49
N PHE A 231 8.09 16.18 -1.67
CA PHE A 231 7.96 14.78 -2.10
C PHE A 231 9.32 14.16 -2.50
N MET A 232 10.37 14.96 -2.65
CA MET A 232 11.72 14.44 -2.87
C MET A 232 12.29 13.92 -1.56
N PRO A 233 12.84 12.70 -1.54
CA PRO A 233 13.58 12.20 -0.39
C PRO A 233 14.84 13.08 -0.14
N ASP A 234 15.27 13.13 1.10
CA ASP A 234 16.47 13.85 1.48
C ASP A 234 17.70 13.02 1.07
N PHE A 235 18.43 13.49 0.06
CA PHE A 235 19.61 12.81 -0.46
C PHE A 235 20.81 12.84 0.50
N SER A 236 20.73 13.59 1.60
CA SER A 236 21.83 13.64 2.59
C SER A 236 22.01 12.32 3.36
N ALA A 237 20.93 11.54 3.48
CA ALA A 237 20.91 10.23 4.15
C ALA A 237 20.58 9.08 3.17
N PHE A 238 20.91 9.26 1.88
CA PHE A 238 20.56 8.27 0.85
C PHE A 238 21.19 6.90 1.11
N SER A 239 20.34 5.88 1.27
CA SER A 239 20.70 4.47 1.36
C SER A 239 20.35 3.78 0.04
N PHE A 240 21.36 3.28 -0.66
CA PHE A 240 21.15 2.56 -1.92
C PHE A 240 20.19 1.37 -1.74
N TRP A 241 20.24 0.70 -0.59
CA TRP A 241 19.40 -0.45 -0.32
C TRP A 241 17.95 -0.04 -0.03
N ASP A 242 17.75 0.90 0.92
CA ASP A 242 16.41 1.24 1.39
C ASP A 242 15.66 2.16 0.41
N ASP A 243 16.38 3.09 -0.24
CA ASP A 243 15.76 4.09 -1.11
C ASP A 243 15.63 3.63 -2.57
N LEU A 244 16.42 2.62 -2.99
CA LEU A 244 16.39 2.14 -4.37
C LEU A 244 15.96 0.68 -4.50
N ILE A 245 16.59 -0.24 -3.78
CA ILE A 245 16.37 -1.68 -3.95
C ILE A 245 15.02 -2.12 -3.33
N VAL A 246 14.72 -1.71 -2.11
CA VAL A 246 13.47 -2.07 -1.43
C VAL A 246 12.25 -1.62 -2.23
N PRO A 247 12.14 -0.37 -2.74
CA PRO A 247 11.05 0.06 -3.59
C PRO A 247 10.84 -0.79 -4.84
N VAL A 248 11.92 -1.32 -5.45
CA VAL A 248 11.81 -2.22 -6.61
C VAL A 248 11.08 -3.50 -6.25
N PHE A 249 11.51 -4.16 -5.17
CA PHE A 249 10.87 -5.40 -4.73
C PHE A 249 9.41 -5.16 -4.33
N LEU A 250 9.11 -4.04 -3.70
CA LEU A 250 7.73 -3.65 -3.38
C LEU A 250 6.90 -3.46 -4.66
N GLY A 251 7.45 -2.77 -5.66
CA GLY A 251 6.78 -2.57 -6.94
C GLY A 251 6.54 -3.88 -7.70
N ILE A 252 7.51 -4.80 -7.69
CA ILE A 252 7.33 -6.15 -8.23
C ILE A 252 6.23 -6.90 -7.46
N GLY A 253 6.22 -6.81 -6.13
CA GLY A 253 5.18 -7.39 -5.29
C GLY A 253 3.78 -6.87 -5.64
N ILE A 254 3.63 -5.57 -5.84
CA ILE A 254 2.37 -4.93 -6.28
C ILE A 254 1.93 -5.52 -7.62
N MET A 255 2.85 -5.62 -8.59
CA MET A 255 2.55 -6.18 -9.90
C MET A 255 2.11 -7.64 -9.82
N ILE A 256 2.79 -8.45 -9.00
CA ILE A 256 2.44 -9.87 -8.81
C ILE A 256 1.03 -10.00 -8.22
N VAL A 257 0.69 -9.26 -7.19
CA VAL A 257 -0.61 -9.42 -6.50
C VAL A 257 -1.76 -8.80 -7.30
N SER A 258 -1.53 -7.66 -7.97
CA SER A 258 -2.58 -7.00 -8.76
C SER A 258 -2.76 -7.63 -10.13
N TRP A 259 -1.69 -7.79 -10.90
CA TRP A 259 -1.72 -8.23 -12.30
C TRP A 259 -1.34 -9.72 -12.49
N GLY A 260 -0.75 -10.37 -11.48
CA GLY A 260 -0.36 -11.77 -11.53
C GLY A 260 -1.48 -12.70 -11.99
N PRO A 261 -2.72 -12.61 -11.48
CA PRO A 261 -3.82 -13.44 -11.94
C PRO A 261 -4.16 -13.26 -13.44
N VAL A 262 -4.07 -12.03 -13.94
CA VAL A 262 -4.28 -11.72 -15.38
C VAL A 262 -3.16 -12.35 -16.22
N ILE A 263 -1.90 -12.17 -15.80
CA ILE A 263 -0.73 -12.72 -16.48
C ILE A 263 -0.78 -14.24 -16.46
N ALA A 264 -1.14 -14.86 -15.33
CA ALA A 264 -1.25 -16.32 -15.22
C ALA A 264 -2.31 -16.88 -16.18
N LEU A 265 -3.47 -16.20 -16.31
CA LEU A 265 -4.51 -16.59 -17.28
C LEU A 265 -3.99 -16.48 -18.72
N LEU A 266 -3.31 -15.38 -19.08
CA LEU A 266 -2.74 -15.20 -20.42
C LEU A 266 -1.70 -16.28 -20.74
N VAL A 267 -0.81 -16.58 -19.80
CA VAL A 267 0.18 -17.65 -19.95
C VAL A 267 -0.51 -19.00 -20.13
N ALA A 268 -1.52 -19.32 -19.33
CA ALA A 268 -2.29 -20.55 -19.45
C ALA A 268 -2.98 -20.67 -20.83
N LEU A 269 -3.55 -19.57 -21.34
CA LEU A 269 -4.16 -19.54 -22.67
C LEU A 269 -3.13 -19.76 -23.78
N ILE A 270 -1.96 -19.12 -23.70
CA ILE A 270 -0.88 -19.30 -24.69
C ILE A 270 -0.40 -20.75 -24.69
N PHE A 271 -0.14 -21.31 -23.50
CA PHE A 271 0.26 -22.72 -23.37
C PHE A 271 -0.84 -23.68 -23.86
N GLY A 272 -2.10 -23.40 -23.55
CA GLY A 272 -3.25 -24.20 -24.04
C GLY A 272 -3.35 -24.20 -25.57
N VAL A 273 -3.16 -23.06 -26.21
CA VAL A 273 -3.15 -22.94 -27.67
C VAL A 273 -1.96 -23.70 -28.28
N ILE A 274 -0.76 -23.58 -27.71
CA ILE A 274 0.45 -24.28 -28.19
C ILE A 274 0.27 -25.78 -28.00
N SER A 275 -0.18 -26.25 -26.84
CA SER A 275 -0.40 -27.68 -26.57
C SER A 275 -1.52 -28.27 -27.42
N GLY A 276 -2.60 -27.52 -27.67
CA GLY A 276 -3.70 -27.95 -28.55
C GLY A 276 -3.29 -28.08 -30.01
N LYS A 277 -2.28 -27.36 -30.47
CA LYS A 277 -1.70 -27.54 -31.84
C LYS A 277 -0.77 -28.75 -31.95
N VAL A 278 -0.25 -29.22 -30.82
CA VAL A 278 0.64 -30.44 -30.81
C VAL A 278 -0.18 -31.72 -30.76
N GLN A 279 -1.41 -31.69 -30.25
CA GLN A 279 -2.38 -32.77 -30.44
C GLN A 279 -2.95 -32.65 -31.86
N GLY A 280 -2.21 -33.15 -32.84
CA GLY A 280 -2.73 -33.37 -34.18
C GLY A 280 -3.99 -34.24 -34.13
N PRO A 281 -4.85 -34.21 -35.14
CA PRO A 281 -6.12 -34.91 -35.12
C PRO A 281 -5.90 -36.36 -34.71
N THR A 282 -6.42 -36.70 -33.52
CA THR A 282 -6.39 -38.02 -32.99
C THR A 282 -7.07 -38.95 -33.99
N HIS A 283 -6.25 -39.85 -34.54
CA HIS A 283 -6.66 -41.06 -35.25
C HIS A 283 -7.92 -40.89 -36.13
N VAL A 284 -7.74 -40.34 -37.28
CA VAL A 284 -8.46 -40.87 -38.43
C VAL A 284 -8.02 -42.35 -38.50
N ALA A 285 -8.95 -43.27 -38.22
CA ALA A 285 -8.68 -44.69 -38.29
C ALA A 285 -8.02 -44.96 -39.62
N GLU A 286 -6.76 -45.35 -39.58
CA GLU A 286 -5.96 -45.64 -40.76
C GLU A 286 -6.76 -46.66 -41.58
N PRO A 287 -7.19 -46.32 -42.80
CA PRO A 287 -8.01 -47.22 -43.57
C PRO A 287 -7.28 -48.55 -43.70
N ALA A 288 -7.91 -49.64 -43.27
CA ALA A 288 -7.32 -50.93 -43.22
C ALA A 288 -6.65 -51.22 -44.57
N ALA A 289 -5.34 -51.48 -44.51
CA ALA A 289 -4.55 -51.74 -45.75
C ALA A 289 -5.22 -52.82 -46.60
N PRO A 290 -5.36 -52.60 -47.88
CA PRO A 290 -5.98 -53.61 -48.77
C PRO A 290 -5.21 -54.90 -48.73
N ASP A 291 -5.95 -56.03 -48.66
CA ASP A 291 -5.30 -57.35 -48.64
C ASP A 291 -4.80 -57.71 -50.05
N VAL A 292 -3.51 -57.46 -50.24
CA VAL A 292 -2.81 -57.74 -51.54
C VAL A 292 -2.92 -59.18 -51.98
N LYS A 293 -3.14 -60.14 -51.04
CA LYS A 293 -3.31 -61.55 -51.37
C LYS A 293 -4.61 -61.84 -52.11
N VAL A 294 -5.69 -61.14 -51.75
CA VAL A 294 -7.00 -61.25 -52.41
C VAL A 294 -6.96 -60.66 -53.82
N LEU A 295 -6.18 -59.59 -53.99
CA LEU A 295 -5.99 -58.92 -55.31
C LEU A 295 -5.14 -59.70 -56.28
N MET A 296 -4.28 -60.60 -55.83
CA MET A 296 -3.39 -61.41 -56.66
C MET A 296 -3.87 -62.87 -56.87
N ASP A 297 -5.02 -63.25 -56.26
CA ASP A 297 -5.60 -64.56 -56.40
C ASP A 297 -6.45 -64.66 -57.70
N PRO A 298 -6.05 -65.41 -58.74
CA PRO A 298 -6.81 -65.52 -59.98
C PRO A 298 -8.17 -66.22 -59.82
N ASN A 299 -8.43 -66.86 -58.67
CA ASN A 299 -9.69 -67.55 -58.37
C ASN A 299 -10.48 -66.85 -57.28
N ALA A 300 -10.14 -65.59 -56.92
CA ALA A 300 -10.83 -64.87 -55.91
C ALA A 300 -12.28 -64.56 -56.30
N ASP A 301 -13.18 -64.62 -55.34
CA ASP A 301 -14.56 -64.23 -55.48
C ASP A 301 -14.73 -62.77 -55.98
N PRO A 302 -15.44 -62.59 -57.14
CA PRO A 302 -15.60 -61.24 -57.72
C PRO A 302 -16.15 -60.21 -56.77
N ALA A 303 -16.95 -60.60 -55.77
CA ALA A 303 -17.47 -59.71 -54.77
C ALA A 303 -16.38 -59.19 -53.79
N LYS A 304 -15.43 -60.06 -53.43
CA LYS A 304 -14.25 -59.72 -52.62
C LYS A 304 -13.25 -58.84 -53.34
N LEU A 305 -13.04 -59.10 -54.62
CA LEU A 305 -12.18 -58.32 -55.52
C LEU A 305 -12.74 -56.90 -55.70
N ALA A 306 -14.06 -56.75 -55.86
CA ALA A 306 -14.73 -55.43 -55.97
C ALA A 306 -14.56 -54.64 -54.69
N ALA A 307 -14.76 -55.25 -53.54
CA ALA A 307 -14.63 -54.59 -52.24
C ALA A 307 -13.19 -54.11 -51.93
N GLU A 308 -12.16 -54.93 -52.36
CA GLU A 308 -10.78 -54.59 -52.11
C GLU A 308 -10.27 -53.54 -53.11
N ASN A 309 -10.82 -53.55 -54.35
CA ASN A 309 -10.53 -52.56 -55.39
C ASN A 309 -11.16 -51.16 -54.98
N GLU A 310 -12.29 -51.21 -54.34
CA GLU A 310 -12.92 -50.01 -53.81
C GLU A 310 -12.09 -49.35 -52.64
N LYS A 311 -11.48 -50.20 -51.78
CA LYS A 311 -10.51 -49.76 -50.79
C LYS A 311 -9.27 -49.12 -51.44
N LEU A 312 -8.74 -49.70 -52.48
CA LEU A 312 -7.62 -49.18 -53.26
C LEU A 312 -7.94 -47.83 -53.93
N GLN A 313 -9.13 -47.70 -54.49
CA GLN A 313 -9.59 -46.40 -55.06
C GLN A 313 -9.73 -45.36 -54.01
N GLY A 314 -10.14 -45.70 -52.77
CA GLY A 314 -10.23 -44.81 -51.64
C GLY A 314 -8.87 -44.32 -51.13
N LEU A 315 -7.77 -45.04 -51.40
CA LEU A 315 -6.41 -44.66 -51.03
C LEU A 315 -5.72 -43.70 -52.00
N ARG A 316 -6.33 -43.44 -53.19
CA ARG A 316 -5.77 -42.43 -54.10
C ARG A 316 -5.79 -41.06 -53.51
N PRO A 317 -4.68 -40.30 -53.52
CA PRO A 317 -4.62 -38.96 -52.90
C PRO A 317 -5.71 -37.98 -53.35
N GLY A 318 -6.15 -38.07 -54.60
CA GLY A 318 -7.22 -37.27 -55.15
C GLY A 318 -8.64 -37.63 -54.64
N ALA A 319 -8.89 -38.92 -54.34
CA ALA A 319 -10.17 -39.38 -53.81
C ALA A 319 -10.34 -39.04 -52.31
N GLN A 320 -9.26 -39.00 -51.56
CA GLN A 320 -9.27 -38.52 -50.18
C GLN A 320 -9.58 -37.03 -50.11
N MET A 321 -8.89 -36.22 -50.93
CA MET A 321 -9.21 -34.77 -51.01
C MET A 321 -10.63 -34.50 -51.50
N ALA A 322 -11.18 -35.30 -52.42
CA ALA A 322 -12.56 -35.14 -52.87
C ALA A 322 -13.58 -35.51 -51.81
N ARG A 323 -13.34 -36.57 -51.02
CA ARG A 323 -14.19 -36.96 -49.86
C ARG A 323 -14.13 -35.94 -48.74
N GLU A 324 -12.93 -35.43 -48.43
CA GLU A 324 -12.77 -34.34 -47.44
C GLU A 324 -13.49 -33.05 -47.89
N ALA A 325 -13.45 -32.74 -49.19
CA ALA A 325 -14.15 -31.60 -49.77
C ALA A 325 -15.69 -31.79 -49.81
N GLU A 326 -16.18 -33.00 -50.01
CA GLU A 326 -17.61 -33.33 -49.94
C GLU A 326 -18.10 -33.34 -48.46
N GLN A 327 -17.37 -33.97 -47.56
CA GLN A 327 -17.70 -33.95 -46.13
C GLN A 327 -17.71 -32.51 -45.59
N SER A 328 -16.75 -31.68 -45.96
CA SER A 328 -16.74 -30.28 -45.53
C SER A 328 -17.89 -29.44 -46.11
N LYS A 329 -18.45 -29.82 -47.30
CA LYS A 329 -19.63 -29.18 -47.87
C LYS A 329 -20.95 -29.60 -47.16
N ASP A 330 -21.05 -30.87 -46.80
CA ASP A 330 -22.23 -31.38 -46.12
C ASP A 330 -22.26 -30.88 -44.66
N GLU A 331 -21.10 -30.80 -43.97
CA GLU A 331 -20.97 -30.20 -42.65
C GLU A 331 -21.25 -28.68 -42.68
N ALA A 332 -20.86 -27.98 -43.75
CA ALA A 332 -21.12 -26.53 -43.89
C ALA A 332 -22.61 -26.21 -44.13
N ASN A 333 -23.39 -27.15 -44.66
CA ASN A 333 -24.79 -26.98 -44.95
C ASN A 333 -25.76 -27.47 -43.87
N ASP A 334 -25.28 -28.09 -42.80
CA ASP A 334 -26.10 -28.49 -41.66
C ASP A 334 -26.02 -27.42 -40.53
N PRO A 335 -27.02 -26.52 -40.41
CA PRO A 335 -27.06 -25.50 -39.40
C PRO A 335 -27.16 -26.05 -37.96
N ALA A 336 -27.70 -27.28 -37.83
CA ALA A 336 -27.80 -27.93 -36.53
C ALA A 336 -26.44 -28.56 -36.13
N GLY A 337 -25.68 -29.09 -37.08
CA GLY A 337 -24.32 -29.55 -36.89
C GLY A 337 -23.39 -28.41 -36.54
N MET A 338 -23.43 -27.33 -37.29
CA MET A 338 -22.63 -26.13 -37.02
C MET A 338 -22.91 -25.53 -35.63
N ALA A 339 -24.20 -25.48 -35.21
CA ALA A 339 -24.55 -25.03 -33.87
C ALA A 339 -23.99 -25.95 -32.77
N ARG A 340 -24.01 -27.28 -32.95
CA ARG A 340 -23.43 -28.25 -31.99
C ARG A 340 -21.93 -28.10 -31.82
N TYR A 341 -21.18 -27.76 -32.88
CA TYR A 341 -19.74 -27.52 -32.80
C TYR A 341 -19.40 -26.13 -32.27
N LEU A 342 -20.14 -25.09 -32.66
CA LEU A 342 -19.85 -23.70 -32.28
C LEU A 342 -20.31 -23.39 -30.85
N LEU A 343 -21.40 -23.97 -30.35
CA LEU A 343 -21.97 -23.65 -29.03
C LEU A 343 -20.97 -23.87 -27.87
N PRO A 344 -20.23 -25.01 -27.77
CA PRO A 344 -19.25 -25.18 -26.70
C PRO A 344 -18.04 -24.24 -26.84
N TYR A 345 -17.62 -23.89 -28.06
CA TYR A 345 -16.55 -22.90 -28.29
C TYR A 345 -16.99 -21.49 -27.95
N LEU A 346 -18.22 -21.12 -28.30
CA LEU A 346 -18.80 -19.83 -27.92
C LEU A 346 -18.98 -19.73 -26.39
N GLY A 347 -19.46 -20.80 -25.75
CA GLY A 347 -19.63 -20.85 -24.31
C GLY A 347 -18.30 -20.73 -23.55
N SER A 348 -17.28 -21.47 -23.99
CA SER A 348 -15.95 -21.41 -23.39
C SER A 348 -15.24 -20.07 -23.62
N SER A 349 -15.36 -19.49 -24.83
CA SER A 349 -14.77 -18.16 -25.11
C SER A 349 -15.44 -17.04 -24.32
N LEU A 350 -16.77 -17.10 -24.16
CA LEU A 350 -17.50 -16.16 -23.33
C LEU A 350 -17.08 -16.28 -21.85
N ALA A 351 -16.99 -17.49 -21.32
CA ALA A 351 -16.57 -17.74 -19.94
C ALA A 351 -15.14 -17.24 -19.68
N ILE A 352 -14.21 -17.51 -20.60
CA ILE A 352 -12.84 -16.98 -20.54
C ILE A 352 -12.81 -15.46 -20.61
N GLY A 353 -13.62 -14.86 -21.51
CA GLY A 353 -13.76 -13.41 -21.63
C GLY A 353 -14.30 -12.76 -20.36
N LEU A 354 -15.33 -13.34 -19.74
CA LEU A 354 -15.85 -12.89 -18.45
C LEU A 354 -14.83 -13.01 -17.31
N LEU A 355 -14.11 -14.15 -17.26
CA LEU A 355 -13.04 -14.34 -16.29
C LEU A 355 -11.94 -13.30 -16.48
N PHE A 356 -11.54 -13.04 -17.72
CA PHE A 356 -10.53 -12.01 -18.03
C PHE A 356 -10.98 -10.62 -17.59
N LEU A 357 -12.24 -10.24 -17.85
CA LEU A 357 -12.79 -8.98 -17.37
C LEU A 357 -12.85 -8.88 -15.84
N LEU A 358 -13.20 -9.98 -15.15
CA LEU A 358 -13.16 -10.04 -13.69
C LEU A 358 -11.75 -9.84 -13.13
N LEU A 359 -10.75 -10.48 -13.74
CA LEU A 359 -9.35 -10.37 -13.32
C LEU A 359 -8.78 -8.97 -13.60
N ILE A 360 -9.16 -8.34 -14.72
CA ILE A 360 -8.82 -6.93 -14.97
C ILE A 360 -9.50 -6.03 -13.93
N GLY A 361 -10.78 -6.26 -13.65
CA GLY A 361 -11.50 -5.53 -12.60
C GLY A 361 -10.81 -5.65 -11.24
N TRP A 362 -10.38 -6.86 -10.88
CA TRP A 362 -9.55 -7.08 -9.68
C TRP A 362 -8.26 -6.26 -9.74
N ALA A 363 -7.50 -6.36 -10.82
CA ALA A 363 -6.23 -5.67 -10.97
C ALA A 363 -6.37 -4.16 -10.81
N LEU A 364 -7.33 -3.56 -11.49
CA LEU A 364 -7.60 -2.12 -11.43
C LEU A 364 -8.08 -1.68 -10.04
N PHE A 365 -8.97 -2.47 -9.43
CA PHE A 365 -9.52 -2.16 -8.10
C PHE A 365 -8.48 -2.32 -6.99
N TYR A 366 -7.68 -3.40 -7.03
CA TYR A 366 -6.73 -3.71 -5.97
C TYR A 366 -5.41 -2.94 -6.07
N TYR A 367 -5.00 -2.53 -7.29
CA TYR A 367 -3.72 -1.85 -7.52
C TYR A 367 -3.50 -0.60 -6.65
N PRO A 368 -4.45 0.34 -6.50
CA PRO A 368 -4.27 1.50 -5.63
C PRO A 368 -4.08 1.10 -4.15
N MET A 369 -4.76 0.05 -3.69
CA MET A 369 -4.59 -0.45 -2.32
C MET A 369 -3.23 -1.12 -2.13
N ALA A 370 -2.78 -1.95 -3.08
CA ALA A 370 -1.45 -2.55 -3.03
C ALA A 370 -0.35 -1.47 -2.98
N LEU A 371 -0.51 -0.40 -3.76
CA LEU A 371 0.38 0.76 -3.74
C LEU A 371 0.35 1.47 -2.37
N THR A 372 -0.81 1.60 -1.77
CA THR A 372 -1.02 2.22 -0.45
C THR A 372 -0.34 1.40 0.65
N VAL A 373 -0.56 0.07 0.66
CA VAL A 373 0.07 -0.85 1.62
C VAL A 373 1.59 -0.80 1.47
N ALA A 374 2.11 -0.85 0.24
CA ALA A 374 3.54 -0.79 -0.02
C ALA A 374 4.17 0.53 0.46
N GLY A 375 3.52 1.66 0.14
CA GLY A 375 4.02 2.99 0.52
C GLY A 375 4.03 3.22 2.03
N TYR A 376 3.05 2.67 2.75
CA TYR A 376 2.95 2.85 4.20
C TYR A 376 3.77 1.82 4.99
N THR A 377 3.65 0.52 4.67
CA THR A 377 4.29 -0.55 5.47
C THR A 377 5.75 -0.77 5.10
N GLN A 378 6.15 -0.43 3.87
CA GLN A 378 7.47 -0.70 3.30
C GLN A 378 7.91 -2.17 3.48
N SER A 379 6.95 -3.09 3.58
CA SER A 379 7.17 -4.51 3.84
C SER A 379 6.68 -5.36 2.68
N LEU A 380 7.58 -6.11 2.06
CA LEU A 380 7.24 -7.02 0.95
C LEU A 380 6.23 -8.10 1.38
N GLY A 381 6.37 -8.63 2.60
CA GLY A 381 5.43 -9.62 3.13
C GLY A 381 4.00 -9.11 3.23
N SER A 382 3.83 -7.84 3.66
CA SER A 382 2.52 -7.20 3.72
C SER A 382 1.93 -6.95 2.34
N VAL A 383 2.76 -6.62 1.35
CA VAL A 383 2.32 -6.38 -0.04
C VAL A 383 1.91 -7.67 -0.74
N LEU A 384 2.69 -8.75 -0.57
CA LEU A 384 2.40 -10.06 -1.17
C LEU A 384 1.18 -10.75 -0.55
N ASN A 385 0.75 -10.34 0.63
CA ASN A 385 -0.45 -10.87 1.26
C ASN A 385 -1.70 -10.03 0.89
N PRO A 386 -2.55 -10.49 -0.04
CA PRO A 386 -3.73 -9.73 -0.46
C PRO A 386 -4.75 -9.53 0.67
N LEU A 387 -4.72 -10.36 1.71
CA LEU A 387 -5.63 -10.25 2.85
C LEU A 387 -5.36 -8.97 3.66
N VAL A 388 -4.10 -8.52 3.74
CA VAL A 388 -3.74 -7.25 4.41
C VAL A 388 -4.39 -6.07 3.69
N GLY A 389 -4.32 -6.04 2.35
CA GLY A 389 -4.97 -4.99 1.56
C GLY A 389 -6.50 -5.04 1.67
N LEU A 390 -7.11 -6.23 1.63
CA LEU A 390 -8.56 -6.39 1.77
C LEU A 390 -9.07 -5.99 3.17
N ASP A 391 -8.33 -6.34 4.24
CA ASP A 391 -8.66 -5.90 5.61
C ASP A 391 -8.55 -4.38 5.73
N THR A 392 -7.52 -3.78 5.12
CA THR A 392 -7.37 -2.32 5.05
C THR A 392 -8.54 -1.66 4.31
N ILE A 393 -8.95 -2.19 3.14
CA ILE A 393 -10.14 -1.73 2.40
C ILE A 393 -11.38 -1.80 3.28
N ARG A 394 -11.58 -2.92 3.98
CA ARG A 394 -12.72 -3.12 4.87
C ARG A 394 -12.77 -2.09 6.00
N ARG A 395 -11.63 -1.81 6.64
CA ARG A 395 -11.53 -0.80 7.72
C ARG A 395 -11.73 0.62 7.21
N MET A 396 -11.19 0.95 6.03
CA MET A 396 -11.39 2.26 5.39
C MET A 396 -12.84 2.46 4.93
N GLY A 397 -13.52 1.39 4.50
CA GLY A 397 -14.91 1.42 4.05
C GLY A 397 -15.14 2.41 2.91
N VAL A 398 -16.14 3.29 3.07
CA VAL A 398 -16.54 4.28 2.04
C VAL A 398 -15.40 5.21 1.63
N THR A 399 -14.45 5.49 2.52
CA THR A 399 -13.30 6.36 2.21
C THR A 399 -12.43 5.76 1.11
N TYR A 400 -12.24 4.43 1.10
CA TYR A 400 -11.51 3.77 0.02
C TYR A 400 -12.20 3.96 -1.34
N PHE A 401 -13.51 3.74 -1.41
CA PHE A 401 -14.26 3.88 -2.66
C PHE A 401 -14.24 5.32 -3.20
N LYS A 402 -14.32 6.32 -2.31
CA LYS A 402 -14.14 7.73 -2.69
C LYS A 402 -12.73 7.99 -3.24
N GLY A 403 -11.69 7.52 -2.53
CA GLY A 403 -10.30 7.64 -2.99
C GLY A 403 -10.06 6.92 -4.30
N PHE A 404 -10.57 5.69 -4.45
CA PHE A 404 -10.51 4.93 -5.71
C PHE A 404 -11.17 5.69 -6.86
N GLY A 405 -12.38 6.24 -6.66
CA GLY A 405 -13.06 7.06 -7.68
C GLY A 405 -12.24 8.28 -8.08
N MET A 406 -11.60 8.96 -7.12
CA MET A 406 -10.71 10.10 -7.41
C MET A 406 -9.46 9.65 -8.22
N VAL A 407 -8.87 8.50 -7.88
CA VAL A 407 -7.74 7.92 -8.64
C VAL A 407 -8.17 7.62 -10.07
N VAL A 408 -9.35 7.03 -10.28
CA VAL A 408 -9.88 6.76 -11.62
C VAL A 408 -10.06 8.07 -12.42
N VAL A 409 -10.60 9.13 -11.81
CA VAL A 409 -10.73 10.44 -12.45
C VAL A 409 -9.36 10.99 -12.87
N VAL A 410 -8.34 10.89 -12.02
CA VAL A 410 -6.97 11.33 -12.34
C VAL A 410 -6.37 10.49 -13.47
N GLN A 411 -6.59 9.17 -13.49
CA GLN A 411 -6.10 8.29 -14.56
C GLN A 411 -6.77 8.60 -15.91
N VAL A 412 -8.07 8.87 -15.91
CA VAL A 412 -8.79 9.30 -17.11
C VAL A 412 -8.28 10.65 -17.60
N ALA A 413 -8.05 11.61 -16.70
CA ALA A 413 -7.46 12.91 -17.06
C ALA A 413 -6.04 12.73 -17.62
N ALA A 414 -5.22 11.87 -17.03
CA ALA A 414 -3.86 11.57 -17.52
C ALA A 414 -3.91 10.96 -18.94
N LEU A 415 -4.85 10.05 -19.20
CA LEU A 415 -5.05 9.45 -20.52
C LEU A 415 -5.46 10.51 -21.55
N ILE A 416 -6.40 11.38 -21.23
CA ILE A 416 -6.85 12.48 -22.11
C ILE A 416 -5.66 13.40 -22.43
N VAL A 417 -4.89 13.81 -21.41
CA VAL A 417 -3.69 14.65 -21.62
C VAL A 417 -2.67 13.93 -22.48
N SER A 418 -2.42 12.63 -22.26
CA SER A 418 -1.51 11.83 -23.08
C SER A 418 -1.92 11.79 -24.55
N VAL A 419 -3.22 11.61 -24.84
CA VAL A 419 -3.76 11.62 -26.21
C VAL A 419 -3.59 13.00 -26.85
N ILE A 420 -3.91 14.08 -26.12
CA ILE A 420 -3.75 15.46 -26.61
C ILE A 420 -2.28 15.75 -26.93
N VAL A 421 -1.36 15.41 -26.01
CA VAL A 421 0.07 15.57 -26.22
C VAL A 421 0.55 14.77 -27.44
N SER A 422 0.11 13.52 -27.60
CA SER A 422 0.46 12.69 -28.75
C SER A 422 -0.01 13.29 -30.07
N ILE A 423 -1.22 13.85 -30.13
CA ILE A 423 -1.76 14.52 -31.32
C ILE A 423 -0.96 15.80 -31.66
N ILE A 424 -0.74 16.64 -30.66
CA ILE A 424 -0.03 17.93 -30.85
C ILE A 424 1.44 17.69 -31.28
N THR A 425 2.07 16.66 -30.75
CA THR A 425 3.47 16.36 -31.04
C THR A 425 3.69 15.40 -32.20
N SER A 426 2.62 14.90 -32.83
CA SER A 426 2.71 13.98 -33.97
C SER A 426 3.55 14.52 -35.15
N PRO A 427 3.58 15.84 -35.46
CA PRO A 427 4.44 16.37 -36.54
C PRO A 427 5.94 16.27 -36.23
N PHE A 428 6.33 16.09 -34.97
CA PHE A 428 7.73 15.98 -34.53
C PHE A 428 8.21 14.52 -34.46
N THR A 429 7.50 13.60 -35.08
CA THR A 429 7.89 12.17 -35.11
C THR A 429 9.08 11.99 -36.03
N LEU A 430 10.22 11.56 -35.48
CA LEU A 430 11.43 11.30 -36.24
C LEU A 430 11.48 9.86 -36.74
N PRO A 431 11.94 9.63 -37.99
CA PRO A 431 12.21 8.27 -38.45
C PRO A 431 13.22 7.59 -37.51
N PHE A 432 12.97 6.35 -37.09
CA PHE A 432 13.78 5.52 -36.17
C PHE A 432 13.78 5.92 -34.69
N MET A 433 13.49 7.17 -34.33
CA MET A 433 13.50 7.66 -32.94
C MET A 433 12.10 7.85 -32.36
N GLY A 434 11.04 7.78 -33.17
CA GLY A 434 9.69 8.02 -32.76
C GLY A 434 9.42 9.46 -32.32
N ASN A 435 8.41 9.67 -31.49
CA ASN A 435 8.00 11.00 -31.01
C ASN A 435 8.71 11.35 -29.71
N LEU A 436 10.00 11.76 -29.78
CA LEU A 436 10.81 12.12 -28.61
C LEU A 436 10.19 13.27 -27.80
N VAL A 437 9.68 14.30 -28.50
CA VAL A 437 9.08 15.47 -27.85
C VAL A 437 7.81 15.08 -27.10
N GLY A 438 6.95 14.29 -27.74
CA GLY A 438 5.73 13.79 -27.12
C GLY A 438 6.00 12.89 -25.92
N ASN A 439 6.99 12.01 -26.04
CA ASN A 439 7.41 11.12 -24.93
C ASN A 439 7.97 11.94 -23.76
N PHE A 440 8.76 12.96 -24.01
CA PHE A 440 9.32 13.82 -22.94
C PHE A 440 8.21 14.61 -22.22
N ILE A 441 7.31 15.25 -22.95
CA ILE A 441 6.20 16.00 -22.37
C ILE A 441 5.24 15.04 -21.64
N GLY A 442 4.91 13.91 -22.26
CA GLY A 442 4.06 12.88 -21.68
C GLY A 442 4.63 12.31 -20.37
N ALA A 443 5.95 12.07 -20.32
CA ALA A 443 6.64 11.65 -19.12
C ALA A 443 6.54 12.69 -17.99
N THR A 444 6.68 13.97 -18.31
CA THR A 444 6.54 15.06 -17.33
C THR A 444 5.13 15.10 -16.72
N PHE A 445 4.09 14.99 -17.54
CA PHE A 445 2.72 14.90 -17.04
C PHE A 445 2.46 13.61 -16.25
N SER A 446 2.99 12.47 -16.72
CA SER A 446 2.89 11.21 -16.00
C SER A 446 3.49 11.30 -14.59
N PHE A 447 4.64 11.94 -14.44
CA PHE A 447 5.26 12.20 -13.14
C PHE A 447 4.33 12.98 -12.22
N TYR A 448 3.76 14.08 -12.71
CA TYR A 448 2.80 14.90 -11.96
C TYR A 448 1.57 14.08 -11.51
N PHE A 449 0.91 13.36 -12.43
CA PHE A 449 -0.30 12.62 -12.11
C PHE A 449 -0.05 11.48 -11.10
N ASN A 450 1.09 10.80 -11.19
CA ASN A 450 1.47 9.78 -10.21
C ASN A 450 1.66 10.36 -8.79
N LEU A 451 2.24 11.56 -8.66
CA LEU A 451 2.34 12.26 -7.37
C LEU A 451 0.97 12.66 -6.83
N VAL A 452 0.04 13.11 -7.69
CA VAL A 452 -1.35 13.40 -7.30
C VAL A 452 -2.03 12.14 -6.77
N ILE A 453 -1.89 11.00 -7.46
CA ILE A 453 -2.44 9.71 -7.01
C ILE A 453 -1.84 9.31 -5.66
N ALA A 454 -0.54 9.42 -5.49
CA ALA A 454 0.14 9.12 -4.23
C ALA A 454 -0.40 10.00 -3.08
N CYS A 455 -0.63 11.29 -3.34
CA CYS A 455 -1.21 12.21 -2.35
C CYS A 455 -2.67 11.83 -2.00
N ILE A 456 -3.52 11.46 -2.97
CA ILE A 456 -4.89 10.98 -2.72
C ILE A 456 -4.87 9.76 -1.80
N LEU A 457 -4.00 8.79 -2.10
CA LEU A 457 -3.87 7.55 -1.32
C LEU A 457 -3.37 7.84 0.10
N GLY A 458 -2.36 8.69 0.24
CA GLY A 458 -1.85 9.12 1.55
C GLY A 458 -2.90 9.86 2.38
N LEU A 459 -3.68 10.80 1.77
CA LEU A 459 -4.77 11.50 2.44
C LEU A 459 -5.90 10.55 2.87
N SER A 460 -6.21 9.55 2.05
CA SER A 460 -7.22 8.55 2.41
C SER A 460 -6.80 7.72 3.62
N LEU A 461 -5.51 7.37 3.74
CA LEU A 461 -4.94 6.73 4.93
C LEU A 461 -5.01 7.65 6.14
N PHE A 462 -4.56 8.90 6.01
CA PHE A 462 -4.56 9.89 7.09
C PHE A 462 -5.95 10.07 7.70
N LYS A 463 -6.98 10.20 6.85
CA LYS A 463 -8.38 10.34 7.28
C LYS A 463 -8.97 9.10 7.97
N CYS A 464 -8.36 7.94 7.77
CA CYS A 464 -8.77 6.67 8.38
C CYS A 464 -7.77 6.17 9.44
N ALA A 465 -6.78 6.97 9.83
CA ALA A 465 -5.70 6.54 10.72
C ALA A 465 -6.22 5.93 12.02
N ASP A 466 -7.24 6.52 12.63
CA ASP A 466 -7.88 6.00 13.87
C ASP A 466 -8.45 4.60 13.69
N ARG A 467 -9.07 4.32 12.53
CA ARG A 467 -9.67 3.00 12.23
C ARG A 467 -8.61 1.94 11.90
N LEU A 468 -7.47 2.39 11.43
CA LEU A 468 -6.34 1.54 11.06
C LEU A 468 -5.38 1.30 12.22
N GLY A 469 -5.55 2.01 13.35
CA GLY A 469 -4.64 1.95 14.49
C GLY A 469 -3.28 2.59 14.21
N ILE A 470 -3.25 3.55 13.28
CA ILE A 470 -2.05 4.31 12.95
C ILE A 470 -1.95 5.46 13.95
N SER A 471 -0.97 5.40 14.88
CA SER A 471 -0.66 6.55 15.75
C SER A 471 -0.03 7.64 14.89
N VAL A 472 -0.73 8.74 14.74
CA VAL A 472 -0.22 9.95 14.08
C VAL A 472 0.37 10.83 15.19
N ASP A 473 1.65 10.60 15.55
CA ASP A 473 2.40 11.40 16.51
C ASP A 473 2.92 12.71 15.89
#